data_9000885c3af8034835c27b6c051e2669
#
_entry.id   9000885c3af8034835c27b6c051e2669
#
_cell.length_a   1.000
_cell.length_b   1.000
_cell.length_c   1.000
_cell.angle_alpha   90.00
_cell.angle_beta   90.00
_cell.angle_gamma   90.00
#
_symmetry.space_group_name_H-M   'P 1'
#
loop_
_entity.id
_entity.type
_entity.pdbx_description
1 polymer ?
#
loop_
_entity_poly.entity_id
_entity_poly.type
_entity_poly.pdbx_seq_one_letter_code
_entity_poly.pdbx_strand_id
1 'polypeptide(L)'
;AKFCAGKGSQIRAERKNVAAYAGIPSKRQRDKKNIIFVVSEKLLGKMITQELISPKSIVVVGGSDDASKPGGNALKNLIDTKYRGQLYVVNPKTENVQGQQTFKSVADLPQVDCAILAIPASMCPATVETLCRDKGCRAVIIFSAGFHEEGPKGAELERQIVDTVNKYGASLIGPNCIGVITNNYAGVFTQPVSNISPNG
;
A
#
# COMPACT_ATOMS: atom_id res chain seq x y z
N ALA A 1 17.73 -4.37 -0.28
CA ALA A 1 17.44 -4.45 1.16
C ALA A 1 18.63 -5.06 1.90
N LYS A 2 19.37 -4.26 2.68
CA LYS A 2 20.39 -4.80 3.59
C LYS A 2 19.71 -5.30 4.86
N PHE A 3 19.68 -6.60 5.06
CA PHE A 3 19.34 -7.21 6.34
C PHE A 3 20.59 -7.30 7.19
N CYS A 4 20.62 -6.62 8.34
CA CYS A 4 21.64 -6.85 9.36
C CYS A 4 21.25 -8.09 10.19
N ALA A 5 22.04 -9.15 10.08
CA ALA A 5 21.93 -10.32 10.95
C ALA A 5 22.49 -9.99 12.35
N GLY A 6 21.63 -9.86 13.32
CA GLY A 6 21.95 -9.66 14.75
C GLY A 6 21.46 -10.81 15.61
N LYS A 7 22.35 -11.28 16.42
CA LYS A 7 22.37 -12.44 17.38
C LYS A 7 21.03 -12.97 17.90
N GLY A 8 20.99 -14.29 18.07
CA GLY A 8 19.83 -15.16 18.39
C GLY A 8 18.91 -14.82 19.59
N SER A 9 19.22 -13.82 20.40
CA SER A 9 18.35 -13.37 21.51
C SER A 9 17.26 -12.39 21.06
N GLN A 10 17.45 -11.64 19.97
CA GLN A 10 16.46 -10.72 19.40
C GLN A 10 15.32 -11.48 18.68
N ILE A 11 15.64 -12.61 18.05
CA ILE A 11 14.67 -13.42 17.29
C ILE A 11 13.54 -13.97 18.19
N ARG A 12 13.80 -14.17 19.48
CA ARG A 12 12.80 -14.73 20.41
C ARG A 12 11.75 -13.73 20.91
N ALA A 13 12.10 -12.43 20.93
CA ALA A 13 11.18 -11.35 21.29
C ALA A 13 10.23 -10.98 20.13
N GLU A 14 10.69 -11.13 18.91
CA GLU A 14 9.96 -10.76 17.68
C GLU A 14 8.82 -11.74 17.34
N ARG A 15 8.94 -13.03 17.74
CA ARG A 15 7.90 -14.03 17.51
C ARG A 15 6.56 -13.78 18.24
N LYS A 16 6.56 -12.98 19.31
CA LYS A 16 5.35 -12.70 20.10
C LYS A 16 4.42 -11.66 19.48
N ASN A 17 4.92 -10.78 18.61
CA ASN A 17 4.12 -9.69 18.04
C ASN A 17 3.45 -10.04 16.70
N VAL A 18 3.89 -11.09 16.01
CA VAL A 18 3.28 -11.55 14.75
C VAL A 18 1.90 -12.17 14.95
N ALA A 19 1.63 -12.72 16.13
CA ALA A 19 0.34 -13.34 16.47
C ALA A 19 -0.84 -12.35 16.52
N ALA A 20 -0.60 -11.07 16.74
CA ALA A 20 -1.63 -10.05 16.89
C ALA A 20 -2.34 -9.69 15.57
N TYR A 21 -1.67 -9.86 14.43
CA TYR A 21 -2.23 -9.54 13.11
C TYR A 21 -2.95 -10.71 12.42
N ALA A 22 -2.73 -11.92 12.89
CA ALA A 22 -3.35 -13.13 12.33
C ALA A 22 -4.67 -13.54 13.01
N GLY A 23 -5.31 -12.65 13.81
CA GLY A 23 -6.54 -12.95 14.54
C GLY A 23 -6.36 -13.90 15.74
N ILE A 24 -5.13 -14.11 16.22
CA ILE A 24 -4.84 -14.94 17.39
C ILE A 24 -4.85 -14.03 18.64
N PRO A 25 -5.63 -14.29 19.68
CA PRO A 25 -5.73 -13.41 20.84
C PRO A 25 -4.41 -13.37 21.62
N SER A 26 -3.76 -12.21 21.68
CA SER A 26 -2.61 -11.96 22.54
C SER A 26 -2.88 -10.86 23.55
N LYS A 27 -2.46 -11.07 24.82
CA LYS A 27 -2.55 -10.08 25.89
C LYS A 27 -1.66 -8.86 25.56
N ARG A 28 -2.27 -7.69 25.66
CA ARG A 28 -1.70 -6.37 25.40
C ARG A 28 -0.56 -6.05 26.35
N GLN A 29 0.62 -5.75 25.82
CA GLN A 29 1.67 -5.01 26.56
C GLN A 29 2.10 -3.84 25.67
N ARG A 30 1.96 -2.61 26.23
CA ARG A 30 2.36 -1.37 25.53
C ARG A 30 3.83 -1.14 25.77
N ASP A 31 4.62 -1.20 24.71
CA ASP A 31 5.93 -0.55 24.66
C ASP A 31 6.03 0.29 23.38
N LYS A 32 6.15 1.59 23.58
CA LYS A 32 6.40 2.58 22.55
C LYS A 32 7.88 2.50 22.18
N LYS A 33 8.26 1.74 21.13
CA LYS A 33 9.47 1.97 20.31
C LYS A 33 9.58 0.88 19.24
N ASN A 34 9.65 1.33 17.95
CA ASN A 34 10.07 0.59 16.76
C ASN A 34 9.42 -0.78 16.52
N ILE A 35 8.30 -0.78 15.82
CA ILE A 35 7.68 -2.01 15.30
C ILE A 35 8.53 -2.49 14.11
N ILE A 36 9.41 -3.45 14.36
CA ILE A 36 10.10 -4.22 13.31
C ILE A 36 9.25 -5.48 13.09
N PHE A 37 8.65 -5.60 11.90
CA PHE A 37 7.94 -6.82 11.53
C PHE A 37 8.94 -7.86 11.04
N VAL A 38 9.11 -8.94 11.81
CA VAL A 38 9.77 -10.17 11.34
C VAL A 38 8.68 -11.18 11.01
N VAL A 39 8.44 -11.36 9.73
CA VAL A 39 7.48 -12.35 9.20
C VAL A 39 8.26 -13.62 8.86
N SER A 40 7.76 -14.81 9.25
CA SER A 40 8.41 -16.06 8.85
C SER A 40 8.38 -16.22 7.33
N GLU A 41 9.41 -16.82 6.71
CA GLU A 41 9.52 -16.98 5.24
C GLU A 41 8.27 -17.63 4.63
N LYS A 42 7.61 -18.52 5.35
CA LYS A 42 6.38 -19.18 4.91
C LYS A 42 5.15 -18.27 4.90
N LEU A 43 5.14 -17.19 5.71
CA LEU A 43 4.12 -16.14 5.74
C LEU A 43 4.47 -15.02 4.75
N LEU A 44 5.76 -14.72 4.58
CA LEU A 44 6.26 -13.71 3.65
C LEU A 44 5.79 -14.01 2.21
N GLY A 45 5.89 -15.26 1.77
CA GLY A 45 5.46 -15.68 0.43
C GLY A 45 3.95 -15.62 0.18
N LYS A 46 3.13 -15.41 1.24
CA LYS A 46 1.67 -15.22 1.12
C LYS A 46 1.22 -13.77 1.30
N MET A 47 2.03 -12.93 1.95
CA MET A 47 1.65 -11.55 2.31
C MET A 47 2.32 -10.49 1.46
N ILE A 48 3.47 -10.77 0.85
CA ILE A 48 4.22 -9.83 0.02
C ILE A 48 4.36 -10.43 -1.38
N THR A 49 3.65 -9.84 -2.33
CA THR A 49 3.69 -10.24 -3.73
C THR A 49 4.83 -9.54 -4.46
N GLN A 50 5.21 -10.09 -5.62
CA GLN A 50 6.21 -9.44 -6.49
C GLN A 50 5.71 -8.09 -6.98
N GLU A 51 4.39 -7.95 -7.18
CA GLU A 51 3.73 -6.71 -7.60
C GLU A 51 3.83 -5.59 -6.56
N LEU A 52 4.02 -5.93 -5.27
CA LEU A 52 4.31 -4.92 -4.25
C LEU A 52 5.77 -4.45 -4.29
N ILE A 53 6.71 -5.34 -4.61
CA ILE A 53 8.15 -5.02 -4.59
C ILE A 53 8.60 -4.36 -5.89
N SER A 54 8.11 -4.86 -7.02
CA SER A 54 8.54 -4.42 -8.36
C SER A 54 7.36 -4.46 -9.34
N PRO A 55 6.36 -3.59 -9.14
CA PRO A 55 5.21 -3.50 -10.04
C PRO A 55 5.65 -3.05 -11.44
N LYS A 56 5.05 -3.61 -12.48
CA LYS A 56 5.19 -3.13 -13.87
C LYS A 56 4.23 -2.00 -14.18
N SER A 57 3.16 -1.89 -13.38
CA SER A 57 2.17 -0.83 -13.50
C SER A 57 1.67 -0.40 -12.11
N ILE A 58 1.51 0.91 -11.92
CA ILE A 58 0.96 1.52 -10.71
C ILE A 58 -0.21 2.41 -11.08
N VAL A 59 -1.29 2.33 -10.33
CA VAL A 59 -2.37 3.32 -10.38
C VAL A 59 -2.43 4.13 -9.08
N VAL A 60 -2.56 5.45 -9.20
CA VAL A 60 -2.89 6.34 -8.08
C VAL A 60 -4.38 6.70 -8.17
N VAL A 61 -5.18 6.13 -7.27
CA VAL A 61 -6.61 6.40 -7.16
C VAL A 61 -6.82 7.58 -6.21
N GLY A 62 -7.37 8.67 -6.73
CA GLY A 62 -7.44 9.95 -6.03
C GLY A 62 -6.20 10.82 -6.23
N GLY A 63 -5.49 10.63 -7.35
CA GLY A 63 -4.41 11.52 -7.76
C GLY A 63 -4.89 12.98 -7.91
N SER A 64 -4.02 13.95 -7.63
CA SER A 64 -4.34 15.39 -7.62
C SER A 64 -3.14 16.21 -8.11
N ASP A 65 -3.43 17.37 -8.72
CA ASP A 65 -2.40 18.39 -9.01
C ASP A 65 -1.84 19.03 -7.73
N ASP A 66 -2.63 19.01 -6.66
CA ASP A 66 -2.25 19.54 -5.36
C ASP A 66 -1.33 18.56 -4.64
N ALA A 67 -0.02 18.82 -4.69
CA ALA A 67 1.00 18.01 -4.03
C ALA A 67 0.97 18.10 -2.48
N SER A 68 0.13 18.96 -1.88
CA SER A 68 -0.11 18.94 -0.44
C SER A 68 -1.03 17.80 -0.01
N LYS A 69 -1.79 17.24 -0.95
CA LYS A 69 -2.67 16.09 -0.74
C LYS A 69 -1.91 14.77 -0.91
N PRO A 70 -2.23 13.73 -0.14
CA PRO A 70 -1.53 12.44 -0.21
C PRO A 70 -1.45 11.86 -1.63
N GLY A 71 -2.56 11.86 -2.38
CA GLY A 71 -2.58 11.34 -3.75
C GLY A 71 -1.79 12.18 -4.75
N GLY A 72 -1.75 13.50 -4.55
CA GLY A 72 -0.94 14.40 -5.38
C GLY A 72 0.55 14.27 -5.07
N ASN A 73 0.91 14.14 -3.80
CA ASN A 73 2.30 13.97 -3.38
C ASN A 73 2.88 12.63 -3.86
N ALA A 74 2.13 11.53 -3.68
CA ALA A 74 2.57 10.22 -4.15
C ALA A 74 2.75 10.17 -5.67
N LEU A 75 1.82 10.76 -6.42
CA LEU A 75 1.94 10.86 -7.88
C LEU A 75 3.20 11.65 -8.26
N LYS A 76 3.43 12.80 -7.62
CA LYS A 76 4.64 13.61 -7.83
C LYS A 76 5.91 12.81 -7.53
N ASN A 77 5.95 12.07 -6.43
CA ASN A 77 7.11 11.25 -6.06
C ASN A 77 7.40 10.15 -7.10
N LEU A 78 6.37 9.49 -7.63
CA LEU A 78 6.52 8.51 -8.70
C LEU A 78 7.07 9.14 -9.99
N ILE A 79 6.62 10.33 -10.35
CA ILE A 79 7.11 11.07 -11.52
C ILE A 79 8.56 11.54 -11.30
N ASP A 80 8.84 12.19 -10.18
CA ASP A 80 10.17 12.76 -9.86
C ASP A 80 11.25 11.68 -9.75
N THR A 81 10.91 10.52 -9.18
CA THR A 81 11.82 9.37 -9.08
C THR A 81 11.90 8.56 -10.38
N LYS A 82 11.23 9.02 -11.45
CA LYS A 82 11.24 8.41 -12.79
C LYS A 82 10.86 6.94 -12.76
N TYR A 83 9.73 6.63 -12.11
CA TYR A 83 9.18 5.27 -12.13
C TYR A 83 9.13 4.74 -13.57
N ARG A 84 9.69 3.57 -13.81
CA ARG A 84 9.92 3.01 -15.15
C ARG A 84 8.75 2.19 -15.70
N GLY A 85 7.77 1.86 -14.84
CA GLY A 85 6.57 1.11 -15.25
C GLY A 85 5.47 2.03 -15.81
N GLN A 86 4.32 1.44 -16.11
CA GLN A 86 3.13 2.18 -16.53
C GLN A 86 2.52 2.89 -15.32
N LEU A 87 2.30 4.19 -15.43
CA LEU A 87 1.69 5.01 -14.39
C LEU A 87 0.29 5.46 -14.83
N TYR A 88 -0.71 5.13 -14.03
CA TYR A 88 -2.10 5.47 -14.25
C TYR A 88 -2.63 6.34 -13.12
N VAL A 89 -3.59 7.19 -13.43
CA VAL A 89 -4.26 8.04 -12.44
C VAL A 89 -5.76 7.90 -12.60
N VAL A 90 -6.46 7.73 -11.48
CA VAL A 90 -7.92 7.80 -11.44
C VAL A 90 -8.35 9.08 -10.74
N ASN A 91 -9.04 9.95 -11.47
CA ASN A 91 -9.68 11.15 -10.93
C ASN A 91 -10.97 11.44 -11.73
N PRO A 92 -12.17 11.35 -11.10
CA PRO A 92 -13.43 11.57 -11.82
C PRO A 92 -13.67 13.02 -12.21
N LYS A 93 -12.93 13.99 -11.63
CA LYS A 93 -13.19 15.42 -11.78
C LYS A 93 -12.38 16.08 -12.90
N THR A 94 -11.18 15.58 -13.19
CA THR A 94 -10.25 16.19 -14.15
C THR A 94 -9.86 15.18 -15.24
N GLU A 95 -9.45 15.66 -16.38
CA GLU A 95 -8.97 14.83 -17.51
C GLU A 95 -7.46 14.65 -17.50
N ASN A 96 -6.77 15.52 -16.79
CA ASN A 96 -5.32 15.48 -16.63
C ASN A 96 -4.93 15.86 -15.20
N VAL A 97 -3.93 15.18 -14.66
CA VAL A 97 -3.34 15.45 -13.35
C VAL A 97 -1.84 15.28 -13.45
N GLN A 98 -1.06 16.34 -13.17
CA GLN A 98 0.41 16.37 -13.24
C GLN A 98 0.96 15.83 -14.58
N GLY A 99 0.28 16.17 -15.69
CA GLY A 99 0.66 15.73 -17.02
C GLY A 99 0.22 14.30 -17.38
N GLN A 100 -0.43 13.58 -16.47
CA GLN A 100 -0.96 12.24 -16.70
C GLN A 100 -2.45 12.31 -17.08
N GLN A 101 -2.84 11.66 -18.18
CA GLN A 101 -4.25 11.48 -18.50
C GLN A 101 -4.94 10.64 -17.43
N THR A 102 -6.14 11.05 -17.02
CA THR A 102 -6.87 10.37 -15.95
C THR A 102 -7.96 9.46 -16.51
N PHE A 103 -8.18 8.36 -15.78
CA PHE A 103 -9.37 7.54 -15.90
C PHE A 103 -10.46 8.08 -14.98
N LYS A 104 -11.71 8.01 -15.37
CA LYS A 104 -12.84 8.46 -14.53
C LYS A 104 -13.21 7.47 -13.44
N SER A 105 -12.94 6.19 -13.68
CA SER A 105 -13.23 5.10 -12.75
C SER A 105 -12.13 4.04 -12.79
N VAL A 106 -11.96 3.30 -11.71
CA VAL A 106 -11.09 2.09 -11.69
C VAL A 106 -11.58 1.01 -12.67
N ALA A 107 -12.87 1.03 -13.02
CA ALA A 107 -13.42 0.12 -14.00
C ALA A 107 -12.90 0.36 -15.42
N ASP A 108 -12.45 1.58 -15.73
CA ASP A 108 -11.94 1.96 -17.05
C ASP A 108 -10.45 1.65 -17.24
N LEU A 109 -9.76 1.27 -16.16
CA LEU A 109 -8.33 0.95 -16.17
C LEU A 109 -8.03 -0.30 -17.01
N PRO A 110 -6.84 -0.39 -17.61
CA PRO A 110 -6.29 -1.67 -18.05
C PRO A 110 -5.92 -2.55 -16.84
N GLN A 111 -5.27 -3.68 -17.07
CA GLN A 111 -4.67 -4.48 -16.00
C GLN A 111 -3.62 -3.66 -15.25
N VAL A 112 -3.55 -3.81 -13.93
CA VAL A 112 -2.64 -3.05 -13.07
C VAL A 112 -2.09 -3.92 -11.94
N ASP A 113 -0.78 -3.82 -11.68
CA ASP A 113 -0.12 -4.64 -10.67
C ASP A 113 -0.32 -4.09 -9.25
N CYS A 114 -0.13 -2.77 -9.08
CA CYS A 114 -0.15 -2.10 -7.79
C CYS A 114 -1.09 -0.89 -7.81
N ALA A 115 -1.87 -0.73 -6.74
CA ALA A 115 -2.76 0.40 -6.56
C ALA A 115 -2.42 1.16 -5.27
N ILE A 116 -2.33 2.49 -5.38
CA ILE A 116 -2.19 3.43 -4.26
C ILE A 116 -3.52 4.16 -4.13
N LEU A 117 -4.20 4.01 -2.99
CA LEU A 117 -5.49 4.62 -2.72
C LEU A 117 -5.36 5.83 -1.78
N ALA A 118 -5.78 6.99 -2.29
CA ALA A 118 -5.89 8.25 -1.55
C ALA A 118 -7.34 8.79 -1.68
N ILE A 119 -8.31 7.95 -1.34
CA ILE A 119 -9.75 8.19 -1.43
C ILE A 119 -10.42 7.96 -0.08
N PRO A 120 -11.64 8.47 0.18
CA PRO A 120 -12.34 8.23 1.43
C PRO A 120 -12.46 6.75 1.79
N ALA A 121 -12.31 6.40 3.07
CA ALA A 121 -12.33 5.02 3.57
C ALA A 121 -13.57 4.23 3.11
N SER A 122 -14.75 4.87 3.09
CA SER A 122 -16.00 4.24 2.64
C SER A 122 -15.99 3.78 1.19
N MET A 123 -15.11 4.33 0.34
CA MET A 123 -14.97 3.96 -1.06
C MET A 123 -13.94 2.83 -1.28
N CYS A 124 -13.06 2.61 -0.31
CA CYS A 124 -11.94 1.67 -0.47
C CYS A 124 -12.38 0.22 -0.70
N PRO A 125 -13.35 -0.38 0.03
CA PRO A 125 -13.72 -1.79 -0.17
C PRO A 125 -14.15 -2.10 -1.60
N ALA A 126 -15.08 -1.32 -2.16
CA ALA A 126 -15.56 -1.52 -3.53
C ALA A 126 -14.47 -1.28 -4.58
N THR A 127 -13.60 -0.29 -4.34
CA THR A 127 -12.45 0.01 -5.21
C THR A 127 -11.46 -1.15 -5.21
N VAL A 128 -11.11 -1.69 -4.04
CA VAL A 128 -10.18 -2.82 -3.90
C VAL A 128 -10.76 -4.08 -4.54
N GLU A 129 -12.05 -4.36 -4.35
CA GLU A 129 -12.71 -5.52 -4.99
C GLU A 129 -12.62 -5.41 -6.52
N THR A 130 -12.94 -4.25 -7.11
CA THR A 130 -12.86 -4.04 -8.56
C THR A 130 -11.41 -4.19 -9.07
N LEU A 131 -10.44 -3.59 -8.38
CA LEU A 131 -9.03 -3.68 -8.74
C LEU A 131 -8.51 -5.13 -8.71
N CYS A 132 -8.80 -5.86 -7.64
CA CYS A 132 -8.30 -7.22 -7.48
C CYS A 132 -9.01 -8.22 -8.40
N ARG A 133 -10.35 -8.09 -8.55
CA ARG A 133 -11.17 -9.00 -9.35
C ARG A 133 -11.00 -8.75 -10.85
N ASP A 134 -11.15 -7.49 -11.29
CA ASP A 134 -11.32 -7.17 -12.70
C ASP A 134 -10.03 -6.65 -13.35
N LYS A 135 -9.12 -6.07 -12.55
CA LYS A 135 -7.89 -5.46 -13.06
C LYS A 135 -6.62 -6.22 -12.70
N GLY A 136 -6.74 -7.39 -12.08
CA GLY A 136 -5.62 -8.26 -11.77
C GLY A 136 -4.65 -7.69 -10.72
N CYS A 137 -5.05 -6.65 -9.98
CA CYS A 137 -4.20 -5.99 -8.97
C CYS A 137 -3.83 -6.98 -7.85
N ARG A 138 -2.54 -7.05 -7.54
CA ARG A 138 -1.99 -7.94 -6.50
C ARG A 138 -1.22 -7.20 -5.41
N ALA A 139 -1.19 -5.87 -5.46
CA ALA A 139 -0.63 -5.03 -4.41
C ALA A 139 -1.52 -3.81 -4.18
N VAL A 140 -1.92 -3.58 -2.94
CA VAL A 140 -2.77 -2.44 -2.55
C VAL A 140 -2.11 -1.69 -1.41
N ILE A 141 -2.01 -0.37 -1.55
CA ILE A 141 -1.46 0.55 -0.55
C ILE A 141 -2.55 1.58 -0.25
N ILE A 142 -2.97 1.71 1.02
CA ILE A 142 -4.07 2.60 1.40
C ILE A 142 -3.56 3.68 2.35
N PHE A 143 -3.53 4.92 1.88
CA PHE A 143 -3.10 6.07 2.68
C PHE A 143 -4.17 6.54 3.66
N SER A 144 -5.43 6.41 3.26
CA SER A 144 -6.57 6.97 3.99
C SER A 144 -6.68 6.41 5.40
N ALA A 145 -7.05 7.27 6.33
CA ALA A 145 -7.59 6.95 7.64
C ALA A 145 -9.12 6.78 7.56
N GLY A 146 -9.75 6.41 8.68
CA GLY A 146 -11.20 6.21 8.77
C GLY A 146 -11.58 4.73 8.85
N PHE A 147 -10.68 3.90 9.39
CA PHE A 147 -10.85 2.46 9.51
C PHE A 147 -10.97 2.05 10.98
N HIS A 148 -10.27 1.02 11.41
CA HIS A 148 -10.39 0.48 12.78
C HIS A 148 -10.26 1.54 13.89
N GLU A 149 -9.49 2.58 13.67
CA GLU A 149 -9.31 3.70 14.60
C GLU A 149 -10.59 4.51 14.85
N GLU A 150 -11.53 4.50 13.89
CA GLU A 150 -12.83 5.19 13.97
C GLU A 150 -13.94 4.31 14.58
N GLY A 151 -13.59 3.13 15.10
CA GLY A 151 -14.51 2.23 15.76
C GLY A 151 -15.17 1.18 14.85
N PRO A 152 -16.34 0.61 15.27
CA PRO A 152 -16.89 -0.59 14.63
C PRO A 152 -17.18 -0.49 13.13
N LYS A 153 -17.65 0.68 12.68
CA LYS A 153 -17.92 0.89 11.25
C LYS A 153 -16.64 0.90 10.42
N GLY A 154 -15.60 1.56 10.92
CA GLY A 154 -14.29 1.57 10.26
C GLY A 154 -13.63 0.20 10.28
N ALA A 155 -13.72 -0.54 11.38
CA ALA A 155 -13.23 -1.90 11.49
C ALA A 155 -13.89 -2.84 10.47
N GLU A 156 -15.18 -2.67 10.19
CA GLU A 156 -15.90 -3.44 9.18
C GLU A 156 -15.39 -3.14 7.77
N LEU A 157 -15.12 -1.87 7.43
CA LEU A 157 -14.52 -1.51 6.15
C LEU A 157 -13.14 -2.15 5.96
N GLU A 158 -12.32 -2.13 7.02
CA GLU A 158 -11.01 -2.78 7.02
C GLU A 158 -11.12 -4.28 6.81
N ARG A 159 -12.04 -4.94 7.52
CA ARG A 159 -12.29 -6.38 7.37
C ARG A 159 -12.65 -6.75 5.93
N GLN A 160 -13.54 -6.00 5.28
CA GLN A 160 -13.94 -6.23 3.89
C GLN A 160 -12.74 -6.15 2.93
N ILE A 161 -11.83 -5.19 3.15
CA ILE A 161 -10.61 -5.07 2.37
C ILE A 161 -9.69 -6.27 2.60
N VAL A 162 -9.47 -6.67 3.85
CA VAL A 162 -8.63 -7.82 4.22
C VAL A 162 -9.18 -9.11 3.61
N ASP A 163 -10.48 -9.32 3.69
CA ASP A 163 -11.14 -10.49 3.08
C ASP A 163 -10.95 -10.51 1.56
N THR A 164 -11.07 -9.35 0.91
CA THR A 164 -10.85 -9.20 -0.54
C THR A 164 -9.41 -9.51 -0.94
N VAL A 165 -8.41 -8.88 -0.30
CA VAL A 165 -7.01 -9.11 -0.66
C VAL A 165 -6.58 -10.55 -0.40
N ASN A 166 -7.09 -11.19 0.66
CA ASN A 166 -6.86 -12.61 0.93
C ASN A 166 -7.48 -13.51 -0.14
N LYS A 167 -8.72 -13.22 -0.56
CA LYS A 167 -9.44 -13.97 -1.61
C LYS A 167 -8.67 -13.96 -2.94
N TYR A 168 -8.06 -12.84 -3.29
CA TYR A 168 -7.35 -12.66 -4.56
C TYR A 168 -5.83 -12.84 -4.45
N GLY A 169 -5.30 -13.15 -3.26
CA GLY A 169 -3.86 -13.33 -3.04
C GLY A 169 -3.04 -12.06 -3.24
N ALA A 170 -3.62 -10.90 -2.89
CA ALA A 170 -2.97 -9.60 -3.01
C ALA A 170 -2.26 -9.20 -1.70
N SER A 171 -1.19 -8.41 -1.82
CA SER A 171 -0.56 -7.72 -0.69
C SER A 171 -1.37 -6.49 -0.28
N LEU A 172 -1.46 -6.22 1.02
CA LEU A 172 -2.04 -5.00 1.57
C LEU A 172 -1.04 -4.28 2.48
N ILE A 173 -0.83 -2.99 2.21
CA ILE A 173 -0.10 -2.08 3.10
C ILE A 173 -1.05 -0.98 3.56
N GLY A 174 -1.16 -0.80 4.85
CA GLY A 174 -2.16 0.05 5.48
C GLY A 174 -3.41 -0.73 5.88
N PRO A 175 -4.55 -0.05 6.08
CA PRO A 175 -4.79 1.39 5.85
C PRO A 175 -4.01 2.32 6.80
N ASN A 176 -4.19 3.64 6.61
CA ASN A 176 -3.56 4.68 7.43
C ASN A 176 -2.02 4.55 7.47
N CYS A 177 -1.39 4.44 6.30
CA CYS A 177 0.05 4.29 6.15
C CYS A 177 0.66 5.44 5.32
N ILE A 178 1.97 5.61 5.41
CA ILE A 178 2.73 6.62 4.63
C ILE A 178 2.99 6.12 3.20
N GLY A 179 3.01 4.81 2.99
CA GLY A 179 3.30 4.17 1.72
C GLY A 179 4.52 3.26 1.73
N VAL A 180 5.05 2.99 0.55
CA VAL A 180 6.14 2.03 0.32
C VAL A 180 7.22 2.67 -0.55
N ILE A 181 8.48 2.46 -0.18
CA ILE A 181 9.66 2.75 -1.01
C ILE A 181 10.41 1.43 -1.25
N THR A 182 10.70 1.17 -2.51
CA THR A 182 11.58 0.06 -2.93
C THR A 182 12.67 0.60 -3.85
N ASN A 183 13.57 -0.26 -4.32
CA ASN A 183 14.54 0.13 -5.35
C ASN A 183 13.89 0.44 -6.71
N ASN A 184 12.60 0.15 -6.88
CA ASN A 184 11.89 0.28 -8.15
C ASN A 184 10.92 1.46 -8.18
N TYR A 185 10.40 1.91 -7.02
CA TYR A 185 9.45 3.00 -6.95
C TYR A 185 9.36 3.64 -5.56
N ALA A 186 8.89 4.90 -5.52
CA ALA A 186 8.56 5.64 -4.31
C ALA A 186 7.07 5.94 -4.25
N GLY A 187 6.27 4.97 -3.80
CA GLY A 187 4.84 5.10 -3.59
C GLY A 187 4.50 5.63 -2.20
N VAL A 188 5.01 6.81 -1.86
CA VAL A 188 4.83 7.48 -0.55
C VAL A 188 4.34 8.91 -0.74
N PHE A 189 3.68 9.47 0.28
CA PHE A 189 3.25 10.88 0.28
C PHE A 189 4.06 11.78 1.22
N THR A 190 5.31 11.42 1.51
CA THR A 190 6.23 12.24 2.31
C THR A 190 7.29 12.88 1.43
N GLN A 191 7.85 14.02 1.89
CA GLN A 191 8.93 14.76 1.22
C GLN A 191 10.04 15.11 2.20
N PRO A 192 11.31 15.20 1.74
CA PRO A 192 11.79 14.79 0.43
C PRO A 192 11.95 13.28 0.33
N VAL A 193 11.72 12.72 -0.85
CA VAL A 193 12.14 11.34 -1.14
C VAL A 193 13.58 11.40 -1.60
N SER A 194 14.47 10.78 -0.87
CA SER A 194 15.87 10.63 -1.29
C SER A 194 15.92 9.87 -2.62
N ASN A 195 16.87 10.23 -3.48
CA ASN A 195 17.06 9.59 -4.77
C ASN A 195 17.11 8.07 -4.59
N ILE A 196 16.16 7.37 -5.21
CA ILE A 196 16.19 5.93 -5.32
C ILE A 196 17.22 5.61 -6.38
N SER A 197 18.41 5.20 -5.95
CA SER A 197 19.42 4.72 -6.88
C SER A 197 19.11 3.26 -7.22
N PRO A 198 18.85 2.92 -8.48
CA PRO A 198 18.68 1.52 -8.89
C PRO A 198 19.97 0.69 -8.73
N ASN A 199 21.08 1.34 -8.40
CA ASN A 199 22.43 0.75 -8.25
C ASN A 199 23.04 1.08 -6.88
N GLY A 200 22.23 1.21 -5.83
CA GLY A 200 22.71 1.44 -4.46
C GLY A 200 23.24 0.18 -3.79
#